data_4d2c9f4ead79e2d9f5bbb10d47d28212
#
_entry.id   4d2c9f4ead79e2d9f5bbb10d47d28212
#
_cell.length_a   1.000
_cell.length_b   1.000
_cell.length_c   1.000
_cell.angle_alpha   90.00
_cell.angle_beta   90.00
_cell.angle_gamma   90.00
#
_symmetry.space_group_name_H-M   'P 1'
#
loop_
_entity.id
_entity.type
_entity.pdbx_description
1 polymer ?
#
loop_
_entity_poly.entity_id
_entity_poly.type
_entity_poly.pdbx_seq_one_letter_code
_entity_poly.pdbx_strand_id
1 'polypeptide(L)'
;MTRDRSLNPPTTPSSALVGAALVTTLLALYSALVFAPTDRVQGDVQRLFYLHVPAALTMYLAILLVFIASLRYLQTRDAAWDKLATAGAEVGLLWGTIVLLTGAMWAKPIWGAWWTW
;
A
#
# COMPACT_ATOMS: atom_id res chain seq x y z
N MET A 1 33.92 4.85 26.92
CA MET A 1 34.14 5.25 25.54
C MET A 1 32.96 4.71 24.73
N THR A 2 31.82 5.42 24.78
CA THR A 2 30.57 5.04 24.14
C THR A 2 30.65 5.40 22.67
N ARG A 3 30.71 4.41 21.80
CA ARG A 3 30.69 4.56 20.34
C ARG A 3 29.32 5.10 19.95
N ASP A 4 29.29 6.35 19.55
CA ASP A 4 28.11 6.99 18.99
C ASP A 4 27.65 6.26 17.72
N ARG A 5 26.52 5.53 17.82
CA ARG A 5 25.89 4.77 16.74
C ARG A 5 24.93 5.62 15.90
N SER A 6 24.96 6.94 16.09
CA SER A 6 23.89 7.82 15.60
C SER A 6 24.05 8.37 14.18
N LEU A 7 25.08 7.98 13.42
CA LEU A 7 25.40 8.66 12.14
C LEU A 7 25.45 7.75 10.91
N ASN A 8 24.67 6.67 10.86
CA ASN A 8 24.42 6.09 9.54
C ASN A 8 23.32 6.90 8.86
N PRO A 9 23.62 7.62 7.77
CA PRO A 9 22.58 8.29 7.01
C PRO A 9 21.53 7.27 6.51
N PRO A 10 20.26 7.66 6.37
CA PRO A 10 19.25 6.77 5.83
C PRO A 10 19.74 6.26 4.46
N THR A 11 19.71 4.95 4.26
CA THR A 11 20.07 4.35 2.97
C THR A 11 19.07 4.79 1.93
N THR A 12 19.51 5.64 1.00
CA THR A 12 18.68 6.00 -0.16
C THR A 12 18.50 4.77 -1.05
N PRO A 13 17.27 4.51 -1.54
CA PRO A 13 17.05 3.39 -2.46
C PRO A 13 17.91 3.59 -3.72
N SER A 14 18.42 2.51 -4.30
CA SER A 14 19.20 2.60 -5.53
C SER A 14 18.37 3.20 -6.66
N SER A 15 18.99 4.03 -7.52
CA SER A 15 18.32 4.62 -8.66
C SER A 15 17.70 3.57 -9.60
N ALA A 16 18.31 2.40 -9.71
CA ALA A 16 17.78 1.27 -10.46
C ALA A 16 16.47 0.73 -9.86
N LEU A 17 16.38 0.62 -8.52
CA LEU A 17 15.16 0.19 -7.85
C LEU A 17 14.03 1.21 -8.04
N VAL A 18 14.32 2.50 -7.90
CA VAL A 18 13.35 3.57 -8.15
C VAL A 18 12.88 3.57 -9.59
N GLY A 19 13.81 3.44 -10.55
CA GLY A 19 13.49 3.36 -11.96
C GLY A 19 12.61 2.16 -12.30
N ALA A 20 12.95 0.98 -11.79
CA ALA A 20 12.14 -0.23 -11.97
C ALA A 20 10.74 -0.08 -11.38
N ALA A 21 10.62 0.48 -10.18
CA ALA A 21 9.31 0.73 -9.55
C ALA A 21 8.46 1.71 -10.37
N LEU A 22 9.05 2.78 -10.87
CA LEU A 22 8.35 3.74 -11.74
C LEU A 22 7.86 3.08 -13.04
N VAL A 23 8.73 2.37 -13.74
CA VAL A 23 8.38 1.71 -14.99
C VAL A 23 7.26 0.69 -14.79
N THR A 24 7.38 -0.18 -13.78
CA THR A 24 6.33 -1.18 -13.49
C THR A 24 5.02 -0.54 -13.09
N THR A 25 5.03 0.54 -12.31
CA THR A 25 3.83 1.28 -11.95
C THR A 25 3.16 1.91 -13.17
N LEU A 26 3.91 2.55 -14.05
CA LEU A 26 3.37 3.16 -15.27
C LEU A 26 2.79 2.10 -16.21
N LEU A 27 3.46 0.96 -16.38
CA LEU A 27 2.95 -0.16 -17.18
C LEU A 27 1.67 -0.74 -16.57
N ALA A 28 1.61 -0.90 -15.26
CA ALA A 28 0.41 -1.38 -14.57
C ALA A 28 -0.78 -0.41 -14.73
N LEU A 29 -0.55 0.89 -14.56
CA LEU A 29 -1.58 1.92 -14.76
C LEU A 29 -2.05 1.97 -16.21
N TYR A 30 -1.14 1.92 -17.17
CA TYR A 30 -1.49 1.85 -18.59
C TYR A 30 -2.34 0.61 -18.89
N SER A 31 -1.92 -0.56 -18.41
CA SER A 31 -2.65 -1.81 -18.60
C SER A 31 -4.06 -1.77 -17.99
N ALA A 32 -4.19 -1.21 -16.81
CA ALA A 32 -5.45 -1.14 -16.08
C ALA A 32 -6.43 -0.11 -16.68
N LEU A 33 -5.91 1.09 -17.05
CA LEU A 33 -6.78 2.21 -17.42
C LEU A 33 -7.00 2.34 -18.94
N VAL A 34 -6.09 1.85 -19.76
CA VAL A 34 -6.14 2.01 -21.22
C VAL A 34 -6.32 0.67 -21.93
N PHE A 35 -5.51 -0.35 -21.61
CA PHE A 35 -5.48 -1.60 -22.33
C PHE A 35 -6.60 -2.56 -21.91
N ALA A 36 -7.00 -2.59 -20.64
CA ALA A 36 -8.04 -3.49 -20.16
C ALA A 36 -9.38 -3.21 -20.85
N PRO A 37 -10.07 -4.24 -21.37
CA PRO A 37 -11.38 -4.08 -21.97
C PRO A 37 -12.41 -3.61 -20.95
N THR A 38 -13.39 -2.84 -21.40
CA THR A 38 -14.53 -2.43 -20.58
C THR A 38 -15.38 -3.66 -20.19
N ASP A 39 -15.69 -3.78 -18.92
CA ASP A 39 -16.53 -4.88 -18.40
C ASP A 39 -17.99 -4.73 -18.90
N ARG A 40 -18.63 -5.85 -19.22
CA ARG A 40 -19.99 -5.85 -19.79
C ARG A 40 -21.07 -5.47 -18.78
N VAL A 41 -20.84 -5.68 -17.49
CA VAL A 41 -21.82 -5.44 -16.42
C VAL A 41 -21.51 -4.14 -15.68
N GLN A 42 -20.23 -3.96 -15.30
CA GLN A 42 -19.79 -2.83 -14.50
C GLN A 42 -19.34 -1.61 -15.32
N GLY A 43 -19.16 -1.78 -16.63
CA GLY A 43 -18.65 -0.72 -17.49
C GLY A 43 -17.22 -0.30 -17.13
N ASP A 44 -16.90 0.97 -17.32
CA ASP A 44 -15.56 1.51 -17.05
C ASP A 44 -15.24 1.60 -15.56
N VAL A 45 -16.24 1.57 -14.69
CA VAL A 45 -16.04 1.59 -13.22
C VAL A 45 -15.26 0.40 -12.73
N GLN A 46 -15.34 -0.74 -13.43
CA GLN A 46 -14.55 -1.93 -13.13
C GLN A 46 -13.03 -1.65 -13.14
N ARG A 47 -12.57 -0.63 -13.86
CA ARG A 47 -11.15 -0.23 -13.88
C ARG A 47 -10.63 0.20 -12.51
N LEU A 48 -11.49 0.72 -11.63
CA LEU A 48 -11.13 1.02 -10.24
C LEU A 48 -10.72 -0.23 -9.46
N PHE A 49 -11.25 -1.40 -9.83
CA PHE A 49 -10.91 -2.67 -9.21
C PHE A 49 -9.43 -3.03 -9.37
N TYR A 50 -8.83 -2.71 -10.51
CA TYR A 50 -7.40 -2.96 -10.77
C TYR A 50 -6.48 -2.13 -9.88
N LEU A 51 -6.95 -1.02 -9.36
CA LEU A 51 -6.23 -0.21 -8.38
C LEU A 51 -6.60 -0.61 -6.95
N HIS A 52 -7.88 -0.85 -6.69
CA HIS A 52 -8.42 -1.16 -5.36
C HIS A 52 -7.85 -2.47 -4.80
N VAL A 53 -7.84 -3.55 -5.58
CA VAL A 53 -7.42 -4.87 -5.08
C VAL A 53 -5.94 -4.91 -4.73
N PRO A 54 -4.99 -4.47 -5.57
CA PRO A 54 -3.59 -4.39 -5.18
C PRO A 54 -3.35 -3.47 -3.98
N ALA A 55 -4.08 -2.35 -3.89
CA ALA A 55 -4.01 -1.45 -2.75
C ALA A 55 -4.47 -2.14 -1.45
N ALA A 56 -5.57 -2.88 -1.50
CA ALA A 56 -6.09 -3.64 -0.37
C ALA A 56 -5.11 -4.74 0.07
N LEU A 57 -4.53 -5.48 -0.86
CA LEU A 57 -3.52 -6.50 -0.55
C LEU A 57 -2.28 -5.88 0.10
N THR A 58 -1.80 -4.75 -0.42
CA THR A 58 -0.66 -4.04 0.15
C THR A 58 -0.97 -3.54 1.56
N MET A 59 -2.16 -2.98 1.78
CA MET A 59 -2.63 -2.57 3.11
C MET A 59 -2.66 -3.74 4.08
N TYR A 60 -3.23 -4.89 3.69
CA TYR A 60 -3.28 -6.06 4.56
C TYR A 60 -1.89 -6.61 4.91
N LEU A 61 -0.97 -6.63 3.95
CA LEU A 61 0.43 -7.03 4.21
C LEU A 61 1.12 -6.05 5.16
N ALA A 62 0.88 -4.75 5.00
CA ALA A 62 1.42 -3.73 5.91
C ALA A 62 0.87 -3.90 7.34
N ILE A 63 -0.44 -4.13 7.49
CA ILE A 63 -1.07 -4.38 8.79
C ILE A 63 -0.50 -5.65 9.44
N LEU A 64 -0.34 -6.73 8.68
CA LEU A 64 0.28 -7.96 9.17
C LEU A 64 1.72 -7.72 9.63
N LEU A 65 2.49 -6.94 8.86
CA LEU A 65 3.85 -6.55 9.24
C LEU A 65 3.85 -5.76 10.55
N VAL A 66 2.96 -4.78 10.70
CA VAL A 66 2.80 -4.01 11.95
C VAL A 66 2.50 -4.93 13.12
N PHE A 67 1.57 -5.87 12.95
CA PHE A 67 1.22 -6.84 13.98
C PHE A 67 2.43 -7.68 14.43
N ILE A 68 3.14 -8.28 13.47
CA ILE A 68 4.32 -9.11 13.76
C ILE A 68 5.42 -8.27 14.41
N ALA A 69 5.72 -7.10 13.86
CA ALA A 69 6.77 -6.22 14.39
C ALA A 69 6.45 -5.72 15.80
N SER A 70 5.19 -5.35 16.06
CA SER A 70 4.73 -4.93 17.39
C SER A 70 4.84 -6.07 18.42
N LEU A 71 4.45 -7.29 18.03
CA LEU A 71 4.57 -8.45 18.90
C LEU A 71 6.04 -8.77 19.23
N ARG A 72 6.92 -8.69 18.24
CA ARG A 72 8.37 -8.86 18.45
C ARG A 72 8.95 -7.75 19.30
N TYR A 73 8.53 -6.50 19.12
CA TYR A 73 8.94 -5.41 19.98
C TYR A 73 8.54 -5.64 21.44
N LEU A 74 7.32 -6.10 21.70
CA LEU A 74 6.85 -6.40 23.06
C LEU A 74 7.68 -7.51 23.73
N GLN A 75 8.15 -8.50 22.96
CA GLN A 75 8.96 -9.61 23.45
C GLN A 75 10.42 -9.23 23.67
N THR A 76 11.02 -8.48 22.76
CA THR A 76 12.48 -8.24 22.73
C THR A 76 12.89 -6.87 23.25
N ARG A 77 11.97 -5.89 23.22
CA ARG A 77 12.22 -4.46 23.49
C ARG A 77 13.31 -3.85 22.57
N ASP A 78 13.57 -4.47 21.44
CA ASP A 78 14.50 -3.96 20.44
C ASP A 78 13.84 -2.89 19.58
N ALA A 79 14.40 -1.67 19.59
CA ALA A 79 13.90 -0.51 18.85
C ALA A 79 13.88 -0.71 17.31
N ALA A 80 14.57 -1.70 16.77
CA ALA A 80 14.50 -2.01 15.34
C ALA A 80 13.10 -2.49 14.95
N TRP A 81 12.43 -3.26 15.81
CA TRP A 81 11.07 -3.73 15.59
C TRP A 81 10.03 -2.60 15.67
N ASP A 82 10.25 -1.64 16.59
CA ASP A 82 9.39 -0.46 16.69
C ASP A 82 9.47 0.41 15.44
N LYS A 83 10.66 0.65 14.92
CA LYS A 83 10.86 1.37 13.66
C LYS A 83 10.19 0.66 12.48
N LEU A 84 10.29 -0.68 12.43
CA LEU A 84 9.64 -1.47 11.39
C LEU A 84 8.11 -1.39 11.48
N ALA A 85 7.55 -1.44 12.70
CA ALA A 85 6.12 -1.27 12.93
C ALA A 85 5.63 0.12 12.49
N THR A 86 6.38 1.17 12.83
CA THR A 86 6.07 2.54 12.43
C THR A 86 6.06 2.70 10.91
N ALA A 87 7.10 2.22 10.22
CA ALA A 87 7.16 2.26 8.76
C ALA A 87 6.01 1.48 8.11
N GLY A 88 5.68 0.30 8.65
CA GLY A 88 4.54 -0.50 8.21
C GLY A 88 3.20 0.23 8.39
N ALA A 89 3.03 0.95 9.51
CA ALA A 89 1.82 1.73 9.79
C ALA A 89 1.66 2.90 8.79
N GLU A 90 2.73 3.60 8.45
CA GLU A 90 2.71 4.68 7.46
C GLU A 90 2.30 4.16 6.07
N VAL A 91 2.87 3.04 5.62
CA VAL A 91 2.51 2.38 4.38
C VAL A 91 1.06 1.90 4.42
N GLY A 92 0.64 1.28 5.53
CA GLY A 92 -0.72 0.79 5.73
C GLY A 92 -1.76 1.91 5.69
N LEU A 93 -1.46 3.07 6.29
CA LEU A 93 -2.33 4.24 6.27
C LEU A 93 -2.48 4.81 4.85
N LEU A 94 -1.38 4.94 4.11
CA LEU A 94 -1.40 5.42 2.73
C LEU A 94 -2.28 4.53 1.85
N TRP A 95 -2.01 3.23 1.83
CA TRP A 95 -2.76 2.29 1.01
C TRP A 95 -4.20 2.11 1.50
N GLY A 96 -4.45 2.16 2.81
CA GLY A 96 -5.78 2.15 3.39
C GLY A 96 -6.63 3.33 2.95
N THR A 97 -6.04 4.52 2.86
CA THR A 97 -6.71 5.71 2.31
C THR A 97 -7.12 5.50 0.85
N ILE A 98 -6.23 4.94 0.02
CA ILE A 98 -6.53 4.62 -1.38
C ILE A 98 -7.68 3.59 -1.46
N VAL A 99 -7.66 2.56 -0.61
CA VAL A 99 -8.72 1.54 -0.54
C VAL A 99 -10.08 2.16 -0.20
N LEU A 100 -10.14 3.02 0.82
CA LEU A 100 -11.38 3.69 1.22
C LEU A 100 -11.95 4.56 0.09
N LEU A 101 -11.10 5.35 -0.55
CA LEU A 101 -11.51 6.23 -1.65
C LEU A 101 -11.98 5.43 -2.87
N THR A 102 -11.16 4.49 -3.35
CA THR A 102 -11.50 3.69 -4.54
C THR A 102 -12.67 2.75 -4.30
N GLY A 103 -12.80 2.21 -3.08
CA GLY A 103 -13.92 1.37 -2.68
C GLY A 103 -15.25 2.12 -2.71
N ALA A 104 -15.29 3.32 -2.12
CA ALA A 104 -16.49 4.16 -2.16
C ALA A 104 -16.86 4.59 -3.59
N MET A 105 -15.86 5.00 -4.38
CA MET A 105 -16.07 5.37 -5.79
C MET A 105 -16.60 4.21 -6.65
N TRP A 106 -16.16 2.99 -6.36
CA TRP A 106 -16.67 1.79 -7.03
C TRP A 106 -18.05 1.37 -6.51
N ALA A 107 -18.29 1.47 -5.19
CA ALA A 107 -19.53 1.05 -4.56
C ALA A 107 -20.75 1.86 -5.05
N LYS A 108 -20.59 3.17 -5.24
CA LYS A 108 -21.70 4.06 -5.62
C LYS A 108 -22.39 3.65 -6.93
N PRO A 109 -21.72 3.44 -8.06
CA PRO A 109 -22.37 3.01 -9.29
C PRO A 109 -22.85 1.56 -9.26
N ILE A 110 -22.23 0.68 -8.48
CA ILE A 110 -22.58 -0.75 -8.44
C ILE A 110 -23.73 -1.03 -7.47
N TRP A 111 -23.72 -0.41 -6.28
CA TRP A 111 -24.69 -0.67 -5.21
C TRP A 111 -25.62 0.52 -4.92
N GLY A 112 -25.46 1.64 -5.59
CA GLY A 112 -26.27 2.84 -5.37
C GLY A 112 -25.90 3.63 -4.10
N ALA A 113 -24.98 3.15 -3.28
CA ALA A 113 -24.54 3.78 -2.03
C ALA A 113 -23.03 3.93 -1.98
N TRP A 114 -22.56 5.05 -1.42
CA TRP A 114 -21.11 5.25 -1.21
C TRP A 114 -20.54 4.33 -0.14
N TRP A 115 -21.37 3.98 0.84
CA TRP A 115 -21.02 3.17 1.99
C TRP A 115 -22.25 2.44 2.51
N THR A 116 -22.07 1.18 2.89
CA THR A 116 -23.09 0.37 3.58
C THR A 116 -22.47 -0.18 4.86
N TRP A 117 -23.12 0.09 5.98
CA TRP A 117 -22.72 -0.45 7.27
C TRP A 117 -23.30 -1.85 7.44
#